data_16cae6aaa8e22dfb612bba793027fa61
#
_entry.id   16cae6aaa8e22dfb612bba793027fa61
#
_cell.length_a   1.000
_cell.length_b   1.000
_cell.length_c   1.000
_cell.angle_alpha   90.00
_cell.angle_beta   90.00
_cell.angle_gamma   90.00
#
_symmetry.space_group_name_H-M   'P 1'
#
loop_
_entity.id
_entity.type
_entity.pdbx_description
1 polymer ?
#
loop_
_entity_poly.entity_id
_entity_poly.type
_entity_poly.pdbx_seq_one_letter_code
_entity_poly.pdbx_strand_id
1 'polypeptide(L)'
;MKKLIALLLAGCMMASMVVGCGSKEEAAEAPAATEEAAEAEDTADAESDLAYVKEKGVLVVGITDFAPMDYKNEDGEWIGFDADMAKGFAEKLGVEVEFVEIYWDNKILELDGKTIDCVWNGMTLTDEVKAAMDCSNAYCNNAQIVIVPADKADDYQTAESLEGLAFAVEAGSAGEAAVTDLGLDCTPVKAQSDALMEVAAGTSDAAVIDSLMAAAMVGEGTGYADLTYTVGLTTEEYGVGFRKGSDLVAELNAYFVEAYADGSMQECAANYGVDAALVSQ
;
A
#
# COMPACT_ATOMS: atom_id res chain seq x y z
N MET A 1 34.80 30.21 27.83
CA MET A 1 34.38 31.47 28.47
C MET A 1 32.87 31.37 28.69
N LYS A 2 32.57 31.33 29.93
CA LYS A 2 31.33 31.39 30.67
C LYS A 2 30.45 32.57 30.28
N LYS A 3 29.11 32.39 30.26
CA LYS A 3 28.12 33.15 31.03
C LYS A 3 26.72 32.60 30.82
N LEU A 4 26.21 32.04 31.86
CA LEU A 4 24.88 31.95 32.44
C LEU A 4 24.19 33.32 32.57
N ILE A 5 22.82 33.30 32.58
CA ILE A 5 21.83 34.10 33.35
C ILE A 5 20.51 33.46 33.02
N ALA A 6 19.76 32.70 33.82
CA ALA A 6 19.10 32.85 35.14
C ALA A 6 17.78 33.64 35.14
N LEU A 7 16.68 32.89 35.37
CA LEU A 7 15.48 33.06 36.21
C LEU A 7 14.73 34.41 36.24
N LEU A 8 13.39 34.30 36.16
CA LEU A 8 12.49 34.89 37.20
C LEU A 8 11.07 34.29 37.12
N LEU A 9 10.63 33.76 38.27
CA LEU A 9 9.27 33.34 38.67
C LEU A 9 8.42 34.58 39.14
N ALA A 10 7.11 34.47 38.95
CA ALA A 10 6.05 34.98 39.86
C ALA A 10 4.69 34.52 39.26
N GLY A 11 3.79 33.78 39.81
CA GLY A 11 3.33 33.67 41.21
C GLY A 11 2.14 34.57 41.50
N CYS A 12 0.86 34.07 41.36
CA CYS A 12 -0.25 34.56 42.19
C CYS A 12 -1.41 33.57 42.22
N MET A 13 -1.56 32.95 43.38
CA MET A 13 -2.79 32.29 43.86
C MET A 13 -3.75 33.38 44.37
N MET A 14 -5.07 33.16 44.20
CA MET A 14 -6.06 33.55 45.20
C MET A 14 -7.26 32.60 45.17
N ALA A 15 -7.44 31.93 46.29
CA ALA A 15 -8.63 31.17 46.65
C ALA A 15 -9.68 32.10 47.32
N SER A 16 -10.94 31.80 47.15
CA SER A 16 -11.98 32.21 48.09
C SER A 16 -13.09 31.16 48.15
N MET A 17 -13.18 30.51 49.30
CA MET A 17 -14.31 29.70 49.73
C MET A 17 -15.41 30.64 50.30
N VAL A 18 -16.70 30.34 50.03
CA VAL A 18 -17.78 30.65 50.94
C VAL A 18 -18.76 29.47 50.99
N VAL A 19 -18.96 29.00 52.19
CA VAL A 19 -19.91 27.98 52.63
C VAL A 19 -21.27 28.66 52.92
N GLY A 20 -22.39 28.00 52.55
CA GLY A 20 -23.72 28.40 52.94
C GLY A 20 -24.72 27.26 52.79
N CYS A 21 -25.11 26.71 53.93
CA CYS A 21 -26.06 25.62 54.15
C CYS A 21 -27.52 26.12 54.14
N GLY A 22 -28.48 25.29 53.66
CA GLY A 22 -29.91 25.57 53.97
C GLY A 22 -30.90 24.83 53.05
N SER A 23 -31.58 23.92 53.66
CA SER A 23 -32.49 22.85 53.27
C SER A 23 -33.85 23.27 52.67
N LYS A 24 -34.44 22.26 51.97
CA LYS A 24 -35.83 21.76 51.82
C LYS A 24 -36.62 22.01 50.54
N GLU A 25 -36.91 20.84 49.93
CA GLU A 25 -38.17 20.36 49.32
C GLU A 25 -39.11 21.33 48.57
N GLU A 26 -39.32 21.07 47.27
CA GLU A 26 -40.62 20.55 46.75
C GLU A 26 -40.53 20.35 45.23
N ALA A 27 -41.25 19.31 44.76
CA ALA A 27 -41.29 18.84 43.40
C ALA A 27 -42.15 19.76 42.50
N ALA A 28 -41.72 19.92 41.23
CA ALA A 28 -42.63 20.15 40.09
C ALA A 28 -41.92 19.94 38.77
N GLU A 29 -42.53 19.11 37.95
CA GLU A 29 -42.49 18.83 36.52
C GLU A 29 -41.53 19.58 35.62
N ALA A 30 -40.91 18.76 34.74
CA ALA A 30 -40.11 19.13 33.56
C ALA A 30 -40.94 19.87 32.50
N PRO A 31 -40.26 20.62 31.66
CA PRO A 31 -40.43 20.41 30.24
C PRO A 31 -39.10 20.04 29.55
N ALA A 32 -39.21 19.11 28.59
CA ALA A 32 -38.18 18.63 27.72
C ALA A 32 -37.42 19.78 27.03
N ALA A 33 -36.14 19.90 27.32
CA ALA A 33 -35.22 20.64 26.47
C ALA A 33 -34.61 19.68 25.45
N THR A 34 -34.91 19.95 24.22
CA THR A 34 -34.32 19.39 23.02
C THR A 34 -32.80 19.62 23.08
N GLU A 35 -32.03 18.55 23.26
CA GLU A 35 -30.59 18.58 22.98
C GLU A 35 -30.44 18.63 21.44
N GLU A 36 -30.21 19.82 20.95
CA GLU A 36 -29.65 20.07 19.65
C GLU A 36 -28.18 19.59 19.70
N ALA A 37 -27.92 18.41 19.15
CA ALA A 37 -26.57 17.91 18.93
C ALA A 37 -25.84 18.91 18.02
N ALA A 38 -24.91 19.66 18.59
CA ALA A 38 -23.92 20.38 17.81
C ALA A 38 -23.06 19.36 17.13
N GLU A 39 -23.32 19.09 15.85
CA GLU A 39 -22.37 18.50 14.93
C GLU A 39 -21.16 19.43 14.90
N ALA A 40 -20.05 18.96 15.46
CA ALA A 40 -18.77 19.60 15.27
C ALA A 40 -18.37 19.40 13.81
N GLU A 41 -18.62 20.40 12.98
CA GLU A 41 -17.93 20.56 11.69
C GLU A 41 -16.46 20.87 11.99
N ASP A 42 -15.65 19.84 12.07
CA ASP A 42 -14.20 19.96 11.89
C ASP A 42 -13.87 19.57 10.44
N THR A 43 -14.36 20.37 9.50
CA THR A 43 -13.85 20.39 8.14
C THR A 43 -12.71 21.40 8.10
N ALA A 44 -11.51 21.00 8.55
CA ALA A 44 -10.32 21.56 7.94
C ALA A 44 -10.49 21.39 6.43
N ASP A 45 -10.36 22.47 5.65
CA ASP A 45 -10.30 22.45 4.18
C ASP A 45 -9.13 21.54 3.76
N ALA A 46 -9.36 20.23 3.70
CA ALA A 46 -8.45 19.32 3.04
C ALA A 46 -8.51 19.70 1.56
N GLU A 47 -7.41 20.20 1.03
CA GLU A 47 -7.26 20.50 -0.39
C GLU A 47 -7.63 19.24 -1.19
N SER A 48 -8.65 19.29 -2.08
CA SER A 48 -9.09 18.16 -2.90
C SER A 48 -7.94 17.67 -3.79
N ASP A 49 -7.50 16.44 -3.59
CA ASP A 49 -6.48 15.81 -4.45
C ASP A 49 -6.99 15.64 -5.89
N LEU A 50 -8.28 15.39 -6.07
CA LEU A 50 -8.92 15.34 -7.38
C LEU A 50 -8.81 16.70 -8.11
N ALA A 51 -9.10 17.79 -7.40
CA ALA A 51 -8.95 19.13 -7.97
C ALA A 51 -7.49 19.44 -8.31
N TYR A 52 -6.56 19.09 -7.43
CA TYR A 52 -5.12 19.24 -7.63
C TYR A 52 -4.63 18.47 -8.87
N VAL A 53 -5.00 17.19 -9.02
CA VAL A 53 -4.62 16.37 -10.18
C VAL A 53 -5.22 16.93 -11.47
N LYS A 54 -6.49 17.37 -11.45
CA LYS A 54 -7.14 17.99 -12.61
C LYS A 54 -6.52 19.33 -13.01
N GLU A 55 -6.14 20.14 -12.04
CA GLU A 55 -5.49 21.44 -12.30
C GLU A 55 -4.10 21.27 -12.92
N LYS A 56 -3.29 20.33 -12.40
CA LYS A 56 -1.95 20.06 -12.98
C LYS A 56 -2.01 19.26 -14.28
N GLY A 57 -3.16 18.63 -14.60
CA GLY A 57 -3.39 17.91 -15.84
C GLY A 57 -2.70 16.54 -15.95
N VAL A 58 -2.18 15.98 -14.87
CA VAL A 58 -1.47 14.70 -14.84
C VAL A 58 -1.71 13.95 -13.53
N LEU A 59 -1.95 12.64 -13.62
CA LEU A 59 -1.94 11.70 -12.49
C LEU A 59 -0.54 11.05 -12.42
N VAL A 60 0.18 11.27 -11.32
CA VAL A 60 1.51 10.69 -11.11
C VAL A 60 1.39 9.42 -10.27
N VAL A 61 1.78 8.29 -10.85
CA VAL A 61 1.65 6.95 -10.28
C VAL A 61 3.02 6.44 -9.83
N GLY A 62 3.17 6.12 -8.54
CA GLY A 62 4.38 5.51 -7.99
C GLY A 62 4.39 4.01 -8.20
N ILE A 63 5.44 3.48 -8.82
CA ILE A 63 5.59 2.08 -9.22
C ILE A 63 7.00 1.55 -8.97
N THR A 64 7.17 0.21 -9.05
CA THR A 64 8.44 -0.49 -9.23
C THR A 64 8.35 -1.41 -10.46
N ASP A 65 9.47 -1.99 -10.91
CA ASP A 65 9.46 -3.00 -11.98
C ASP A 65 8.90 -4.32 -11.45
N PHE A 66 7.63 -4.57 -11.75
CA PHE A 66 6.83 -5.66 -11.23
C PHE A 66 5.94 -6.28 -12.31
N ALA A 67 6.48 -7.15 -13.16
CA ALA A 67 5.64 -7.92 -14.10
C ALA A 67 4.75 -8.94 -13.34
N PRO A 68 3.46 -9.10 -13.71
CA PRO A 68 2.79 -8.53 -14.88
C PRO A 68 1.98 -7.25 -14.57
N MET A 69 2.19 -6.64 -13.40
CA MET A 69 1.42 -5.47 -12.96
C MET A 69 1.93 -4.17 -13.60
N ASP A 70 3.22 -3.87 -13.46
CA ASP A 70 3.91 -2.71 -14.04
C ASP A 70 5.30 -3.11 -14.51
N TYR A 71 5.56 -3.06 -15.80
CA TYR A 71 6.87 -3.37 -16.37
C TYR A 71 7.06 -2.67 -17.70
N LYS A 72 8.30 -2.62 -18.19
CA LYS A 72 8.61 -1.98 -19.49
C LYS A 72 8.57 -2.98 -20.63
N ASN A 73 7.90 -2.57 -21.72
CA ASN A 73 7.99 -3.29 -22.99
C ASN A 73 9.34 -3.01 -23.69
N GLU A 74 9.54 -3.59 -24.88
CA GLU A 74 10.77 -3.42 -25.67
C GLU A 74 11.01 -1.96 -26.11
N ASP A 75 9.96 -1.15 -26.19
CA ASP A 75 10.02 0.27 -26.53
C ASP A 75 10.29 1.16 -25.30
N GLY A 76 10.36 0.58 -24.09
CA GLY A 76 10.59 1.27 -22.83
C GLY A 76 9.34 1.91 -22.25
N GLU A 77 8.15 1.60 -22.75
CA GLU A 77 6.88 2.09 -22.25
C GLU A 77 6.39 1.21 -21.08
N TRP A 78 5.83 1.81 -20.07
CA TRP A 78 5.18 1.10 -18.98
C TRP A 78 3.88 0.44 -19.44
N ILE A 79 3.80 -0.88 -19.26
CA ILE A 79 2.65 -1.74 -19.53
C ILE A 79 2.43 -2.67 -18.34
N GLY A 80 1.34 -3.40 -18.35
CA GLY A 80 0.95 -4.31 -17.29
C GLY A 80 -0.47 -4.04 -16.85
N PHE A 81 -1.01 -4.91 -16.00
CA PHE A 81 -2.39 -4.79 -15.56
C PHE A 81 -2.63 -3.46 -14.82
N ASP A 82 -1.78 -3.14 -13.84
CA ASP A 82 -1.91 -1.91 -13.06
C ASP A 82 -1.64 -0.67 -13.91
N ALA A 83 -0.60 -0.72 -14.75
CA ALA A 83 -0.28 0.39 -15.65
C ALA A 83 -1.42 0.72 -16.61
N ASP A 84 -2.07 -0.30 -17.20
CA ASP A 84 -3.16 -0.06 -18.16
C ASP A 84 -4.45 0.37 -17.45
N MET A 85 -4.74 -0.16 -16.25
CA MET A 85 -5.84 0.32 -15.43
C MET A 85 -5.62 1.78 -14.98
N ALA A 86 -4.38 2.16 -14.64
CA ALA A 86 -4.04 3.53 -14.27
C ALA A 86 -4.19 4.50 -15.46
N LYS A 87 -3.81 4.08 -16.68
CA LYS A 87 -4.06 4.85 -17.91
C LYS A 87 -5.55 5.08 -18.13
N GLY A 88 -6.37 4.02 -17.98
CA GLY A 88 -7.84 4.13 -18.11
C GLY A 88 -8.45 5.04 -17.05
N PHE A 89 -7.95 5.00 -15.81
CA PHE A 89 -8.40 5.90 -14.76
C PHE A 89 -8.03 7.37 -15.05
N ALA A 90 -6.80 7.63 -15.49
CA ALA A 90 -6.37 8.98 -15.87
C ALA A 90 -7.21 9.53 -17.03
N GLU A 91 -7.51 8.70 -18.06
CA GLU A 91 -8.43 9.08 -19.16
C GLU A 91 -9.82 9.45 -18.63
N LYS A 92 -10.37 8.66 -17.69
CA LYS A 92 -11.64 8.97 -17.03
C LYS A 92 -11.62 10.30 -16.29
N LEU A 93 -10.52 10.63 -15.63
CA LEU A 93 -10.33 11.92 -14.97
C LEU A 93 -10.13 13.08 -15.95
N GLY A 94 -9.80 12.79 -17.22
CA GLY A 94 -9.47 13.77 -18.26
C GLY A 94 -8.08 14.37 -18.11
N VAL A 95 -7.10 13.60 -17.61
CA VAL A 95 -5.71 13.99 -17.41
C VAL A 95 -4.75 12.98 -18.05
N GLU A 96 -3.48 13.38 -18.23
CA GLU A 96 -2.41 12.47 -18.62
C GLU A 96 -2.01 11.57 -17.42
N VAL A 97 -1.30 10.47 -17.70
CA VAL A 97 -0.66 9.63 -16.67
C VAL A 97 0.85 9.71 -16.77
N GLU A 98 1.52 9.81 -15.63
CA GLU A 98 2.99 9.73 -15.51
C GLU A 98 3.34 8.61 -14.51
N PHE A 99 4.24 7.72 -14.91
CA PHE A 99 4.74 6.66 -14.03
C PHE A 99 6.11 7.04 -13.50
N VAL A 100 6.25 7.04 -12.17
CA VAL A 100 7.49 7.34 -11.46
C VAL A 100 7.96 6.08 -10.75
N GLU A 101 9.15 5.60 -11.13
CA GLU A 101 9.78 4.48 -10.45
C GLU A 101 10.32 4.95 -9.10
N ILE A 102 9.80 4.40 -8.00
CA ILE A 102 10.16 4.76 -6.63
C ILE A 102 10.98 3.65 -5.97
N TYR A 103 11.60 3.94 -4.83
CA TYR A 103 12.01 2.92 -3.88
C TYR A 103 10.80 2.54 -3.04
N TRP A 104 10.45 1.24 -3.00
CA TRP A 104 9.21 0.79 -2.40
C TRP A 104 9.07 1.11 -0.91
N ASP A 105 10.15 1.09 -0.16
CA ASP A 105 10.21 1.50 1.25
C ASP A 105 9.91 2.99 1.46
N ASN A 106 10.06 3.83 0.43
CA ASN A 106 9.76 5.26 0.46
C ASN A 106 8.34 5.61 0.00
N LYS A 107 7.50 4.64 -0.38
CA LYS A 107 6.17 4.87 -0.98
C LYS A 107 5.28 5.85 -0.20
N ILE A 108 5.27 5.77 1.14
CA ILE A 108 4.51 6.67 2.01
C ILE A 108 5.09 8.09 1.95
N LEU A 109 6.43 8.20 2.03
CA LEU A 109 7.11 9.50 1.99
C LEU A 109 6.90 10.22 0.64
N GLU A 110 7.00 9.48 -0.47
CA GLU A 110 6.77 10.03 -1.82
C GLU A 110 5.33 10.50 -1.99
N LEU A 111 4.36 9.73 -1.45
CA LEU A 111 2.95 10.08 -1.49
C LEU A 111 2.64 11.33 -0.65
N ASP A 112 3.11 11.39 0.60
CA ASP A 112 2.92 12.53 1.49
C ASP A 112 3.62 13.78 0.97
N GLY A 113 4.79 13.61 0.33
CA GLY A 113 5.55 14.68 -0.31
C GLY A 113 4.94 15.20 -1.60
N LYS A 114 3.83 14.64 -2.09
CA LYS A 114 3.19 14.95 -3.38
C LYS A 114 4.13 14.77 -4.58
N THR A 115 5.16 13.93 -4.48
CA THR A 115 5.99 13.48 -5.60
C THR A 115 5.20 12.56 -6.51
N ILE A 116 4.31 11.76 -5.90
CA ILE A 116 3.33 10.91 -6.57
C ILE A 116 1.92 11.23 -6.03
N ASP A 117 0.88 10.89 -6.79
CA ASP A 117 -0.51 11.08 -6.40
C ASP A 117 -1.14 9.80 -5.85
N CYS A 118 -0.66 8.66 -6.30
CA CYS A 118 -1.05 7.35 -5.80
C CYS A 118 0.12 6.36 -5.88
N VAL A 119 0.02 5.29 -5.08
CA VAL A 119 0.85 4.09 -5.15
C VAL A 119 0.01 3.00 -5.77
N TRP A 120 0.34 2.58 -7.00
CA TRP A 120 -0.43 1.58 -7.73
C TRP A 120 0.52 0.59 -8.39
N ASN A 121 0.85 -0.51 -7.70
CA ASN A 121 1.90 -1.45 -8.09
C ASN A 121 1.74 -2.78 -7.33
N GLY A 122 0.57 -3.45 -7.48
CA GLY A 122 0.30 -4.65 -6.71
C GLY A 122 0.50 -4.45 -5.20
N MET A 123 0.03 -3.32 -4.67
CA MET A 123 0.30 -2.97 -3.28
C MET A 123 -0.58 -3.78 -2.32
N THR A 124 0.05 -4.60 -1.49
CA THR A 124 -0.63 -5.37 -0.44
C THR A 124 -1.30 -4.46 0.59
N LEU A 125 -2.57 -4.71 0.84
CA LEU A 125 -3.39 -3.99 1.81
C LEU A 125 -3.10 -4.42 3.25
N THR A 126 -1.87 -4.20 3.72
CA THR A 126 -1.46 -4.48 5.10
C THR A 126 -2.09 -3.50 6.09
N ASP A 127 -2.07 -3.83 7.39
CA ASP A 127 -2.52 -2.91 8.44
C ASP A 127 -1.68 -1.64 8.48
N GLU A 128 -0.37 -1.73 8.21
CA GLU A 128 0.53 -0.57 8.13
C GLU A 128 0.14 0.35 6.97
N VAL A 129 -0.05 -0.21 5.77
CA VAL A 129 -0.49 0.55 4.59
C VAL A 129 -1.83 1.24 4.86
N LYS A 130 -2.83 0.51 5.39
CA LYS A 130 -4.15 1.07 5.73
C LYS A 130 -4.09 2.13 6.84
N ALA A 131 -3.11 2.06 7.74
CA ALA A 131 -2.89 3.10 8.74
C ALA A 131 -2.29 4.37 8.13
N ALA A 132 -1.39 4.25 7.15
CA ALA A 132 -0.67 5.36 6.53
C ALA A 132 -1.41 6.02 5.35
N MET A 133 -2.20 5.25 4.60
CA MET A 133 -2.87 5.67 3.36
C MET A 133 -4.38 5.44 3.43
N ASP A 134 -5.15 6.18 2.63
CA ASP A 134 -6.50 5.76 2.26
C ASP A 134 -6.40 4.90 1.01
N CYS A 135 -6.99 3.71 1.07
CA CYS A 135 -6.84 2.70 0.04
C CYS A 135 -8.14 2.49 -0.75
N SER A 136 -7.99 2.10 -2.01
CA SER A 136 -9.11 1.64 -2.83
C SER A 136 -9.73 0.35 -2.28
N ASN A 137 -10.85 -0.08 -2.88
CA ASN A 137 -11.29 -1.46 -2.80
C ASN A 137 -10.16 -2.40 -3.24
N ALA A 138 -10.15 -3.63 -2.68
CA ALA A 138 -9.28 -4.67 -3.19
C ALA A 138 -9.65 -5.02 -4.64
N TYR A 139 -8.63 -5.22 -5.50
CA TYR A 139 -8.88 -5.54 -6.91
C TYR A 139 -8.28 -6.88 -7.36
N CYS A 140 -7.24 -7.39 -6.69
CA CYS A 140 -6.63 -8.71 -6.93
C CYS A 140 -6.33 -9.42 -5.62
N ASN A 141 -6.40 -10.76 -5.66
CA ASN A 141 -5.84 -11.63 -4.62
C ASN A 141 -4.37 -11.90 -4.93
N ASN A 142 -3.56 -12.08 -3.88
CA ASN A 142 -2.14 -12.41 -3.97
C ASN A 142 -1.71 -13.29 -2.78
N ALA A 143 -0.45 -13.70 -2.81
CA ALA A 143 0.24 -14.37 -1.70
C ALA A 143 1.73 -14.03 -1.77
N GLN A 144 2.41 -13.96 -0.64
CA GLN A 144 3.87 -13.98 -0.58
C GLN A 144 4.35 -15.42 -0.65
N ILE A 145 5.23 -15.75 -1.59
CA ILE A 145 5.70 -17.11 -1.81
C ILE A 145 7.22 -17.17 -1.86
N VAL A 146 7.75 -18.32 -1.43
CA VAL A 146 9.19 -18.58 -1.41
C VAL A 146 9.64 -19.12 -2.76
N ILE A 147 10.68 -18.50 -3.32
CA ILE A 147 11.36 -18.92 -4.56
C ILE A 147 12.70 -19.51 -4.18
N VAL A 148 13.01 -20.66 -4.78
CA VAL A 148 14.28 -21.39 -4.60
C VAL A 148 14.75 -21.95 -5.94
N PRO A 149 16.04 -22.36 -6.08
CA PRO A 149 16.49 -23.17 -7.21
C PRO A 149 15.65 -24.46 -7.35
N ALA A 150 15.24 -24.79 -8.57
CA ALA A 150 14.32 -25.90 -8.83
C ALA A 150 14.89 -27.27 -8.39
N ASP A 151 16.21 -27.45 -8.45
CA ASP A 151 16.90 -28.66 -8.01
C ASP A 151 16.96 -28.85 -6.50
N LYS A 152 16.60 -27.80 -5.73
CA LYS A 152 16.54 -27.81 -4.24
C LYS A 152 15.12 -27.77 -3.70
N ALA A 153 14.11 -27.71 -4.56
CA ALA A 153 12.73 -27.49 -4.13
C ALA A 153 12.21 -28.54 -3.13
N ASP A 154 12.61 -29.79 -3.30
CA ASP A 154 12.15 -30.89 -2.43
C ASP A 154 12.60 -30.73 -0.97
N ASP A 155 13.67 -29.97 -0.72
CA ASP A 155 14.22 -29.73 0.62
C ASP A 155 13.45 -28.61 1.36
N TYR A 156 12.68 -27.75 0.65
CA TYR A 156 12.09 -26.52 1.17
C TYR A 156 10.58 -26.42 0.98
N GLN A 157 9.85 -27.43 1.51
CA GLN A 157 8.40 -27.57 1.35
C GLN A 157 7.58 -27.08 2.55
N THR A 158 8.20 -26.69 3.66
CA THR A 158 7.54 -26.19 4.87
C THR A 158 8.28 -24.98 5.43
N ALA A 159 7.59 -24.13 6.22
CA ALA A 159 8.20 -22.97 6.84
C ALA A 159 9.40 -23.34 7.73
N GLU A 160 9.36 -24.46 8.42
CA GLU A 160 10.44 -24.94 9.28
C GLU A 160 11.68 -25.32 8.46
N SER A 161 11.52 -25.77 7.22
CA SER A 161 12.66 -26.12 6.36
C SER A 161 13.41 -24.90 5.80
N LEU A 162 12.87 -23.70 5.97
CA LEU A 162 13.47 -22.46 5.52
C LEU A 162 14.55 -21.92 6.46
N GLU A 163 14.69 -22.50 7.65
CA GLU A 163 15.65 -22.05 8.67
C GLU A 163 17.09 -22.12 8.14
N GLY A 164 17.81 -21.01 8.26
CA GLY A 164 19.21 -20.90 7.86
C GLY A 164 19.45 -20.54 6.39
N LEU A 165 18.40 -20.35 5.58
CA LEU A 165 18.52 -19.80 4.23
C LEU A 165 18.80 -18.31 4.26
N ALA A 166 19.62 -17.84 3.31
CA ALA A 166 19.84 -16.43 3.04
C ALA A 166 18.76 -15.94 2.05
N PHE A 167 17.84 -15.12 2.53
CA PHE A 167 16.75 -14.57 1.70
C PHE A 167 17.12 -13.24 1.05
N ALA A 168 16.67 -13.01 -0.18
CA ALA A 168 16.55 -11.70 -0.80
C ALA A 168 15.07 -11.30 -0.86
N VAL A 169 14.76 -10.03 -0.51
CA VAL A 169 13.40 -9.48 -0.50
C VAL A 169 13.42 -8.02 -0.93
N GLU A 170 12.35 -7.52 -1.51
CA GLU A 170 12.23 -6.08 -1.77
C GLU A 170 12.05 -5.31 -0.46
N ALA A 171 12.85 -4.25 -0.26
CA ALA A 171 12.82 -3.43 0.93
C ALA A 171 11.44 -2.79 1.16
N GLY A 172 10.88 -2.89 2.38
CA GLY A 172 9.57 -2.33 2.74
C GLY A 172 8.38 -3.06 2.11
N SER A 173 8.58 -4.29 1.58
CA SER A 173 7.52 -5.11 1.00
C SER A 173 6.81 -6.00 2.03
N ALA A 174 5.67 -6.56 1.65
CA ALA A 174 5.00 -7.60 2.41
C ALA A 174 5.84 -8.87 2.51
N GLY A 175 6.69 -9.14 1.50
CA GLY A 175 7.66 -10.24 1.50
C GLY A 175 8.71 -10.09 2.58
N GLU A 176 9.29 -8.89 2.76
CA GLU A 176 10.23 -8.61 3.85
C GLU A 176 9.58 -8.81 5.22
N ALA A 177 8.35 -8.30 5.38
CA ALA A 177 7.58 -8.50 6.60
C ALA A 177 7.34 -9.99 6.89
N ALA A 178 6.93 -10.77 5.89
CA ALA A 178 6.65 -12.20 6.03
C ALA A 178 7.89 -13.01 6.46
N VAL A 179 9.08 -12.69 5.91
CA VAL A 179 10.34 -13.32 6.31
C VAL A 179 10.73 -12.95 7.74
N THR A 180 10.58 -11.66 8.07
CA THR A 180 10.88 -11.13 9.41
C THR A 180 9.97 -11.74 10.48
N ASP A 181 8.67 -11.91 10.19
CA ASP A 181 7.69 -12.51 11.10
C ASP A 181 7.99 -13.98 11.40
N LEU A 182 8.64 -14.68 10.48
CA LEU A 182 9.18 -16.03 10.70
C LEU A 182 10.48 -16.03 11.51
N GLY A 183 11.05 -14.88 11.81
CA GLY A 183 12.33 -14.75 12.52
C GLY A 183 13.53 -15.15 11.67
N LEU A 184 13.40 -15.09 10.34
CA LEU A 184 14.47 -15.39 9.39
C LEU A 184 15.20 -14.10 8.96
N ASP A 185 16.49 -14.23 8.65
CA ASP A 185 17.30 -13.12 8.16
C ASP A 185 17.09 -12.93 6.66
N CYS A 186 16.99 -11.66 6.23
CA CYS A 186 16.91 -11.32 4.80
C CYS A 186 17.84 -10.16 4.44
N THR A 187 18.17 -10.08 3.16
CA THR A 187 18.88 -8.98 2.53
C THR A 187 17.89 -8.18 1.70
N PRO A 188 17.56 -6.92 2.10
CA PRO A 188 16.69 -6.08 1.31
C PRO A 188 17.37 -5.67 -0.01
N VAL A 189 16.61 -5.76 -1.11
CA VAL A 189 16.99 -5.29 -2.45
C VAL A 189 16.01 -4.22 -2.93
N LYS A 190 16.28 -3.62 -4.10
CA LYS A 190 15.48 -2.49 -4.61
C LYS A 190 14.10 -2.90 -5.12
N ALA A 191 14.01 -4.05 -5.78
CA ALA A 191 12.78 -4.56 -6.40
C ALA A 191 12.70 -6.09 -6.27
N GLN A 192 11.50 -6.66 -6.39
CA GLN A 192 11.32 -8.13 -6.37
C GLN A 192 12.05 -8.83 -7.52
N SER A 193 12.14 -8.19 -8.69
CA SER A 193 12.94 -8.68 -9.82
C SER A 193 14.42 -8.80 -9.47
N ASP A 194 14.98 -7.90 -8.65
CA ASP A 194 16.35 -8.01 -8.14
C ASP A 194 16.50 -9.21 -7.20
N ALA A 195 15.49 -9.50 -6.37
CA ALA A 195 15.52 -10.68 -5.51
C ALA A 195 15.58 -11.99 -6.31
N LEU A 196 14.85 -12.08 -7.44
CA LEU A 196 14.97 -13.22 -8.36
C LEU A 196 16.37 -13.33 -8.96
N MET A 197 16.99 -12.21 -9.32
CA MET A 197 18.36 -12.18 -9.84
C MET A 197 19.38 -12.69 -8.82
N GLU A 198 19.23 -12.32 -7.52
CA GLU A 198 20.09 -12.80 -6.44
C GLU A 198 20.05 -14.33 -6.30
N VAL A 199 18.85 -14.92 -6.36
CA VAL A 199 18.68 -16.38 -6.29
C VAL A 199 19.25 -17.05 -7.54
N ALA A 200 18.97 -16.52 -8.73
CA ALA A 200 19.47 -17.07 -10.00
C ALA A 200 21.00 -16.99 -10.08
N ALA A 201 21.63 -15.97 -9.50
CA ALA A 201 23.07 -15.81 -9.43
C ALA A 201 23.72 -16.67 -8.31
N GLY A 202 22.93 -17.23 -7.39
CA GLY A 202 23.40 -18.01 -6.23
C GLY A 202 24.03 -17.14 -5.14
N THR A 203 23.72 -15.85 -5.09
CA THR A 203 24.14 -14.91 -4.03
C THR A 203 23.19 -14.93 -2.85
N SER A 204 21.92 -15.33 -3.06
CA SER A 204 20.94 -15.68 -2.03
C SER A 204 20.45 -17.11 -2.28
N ASP A 205 20.04 -17.79 -1.18
CA ASP A 205 19.52 -19.16 -1.26
C ASP A 205 18.06 -19.18 -1.72
N ALA A 206 17.30 -18.16 -1.34
CA ALA A 206 15.87 -18.02 -1.60
C ALA A 206 15.47 -16.55 -1.76
N ALA A 207 14.29 -16.32 -2.33
CA ALA A 207 13.61 -15.02 -2.32
C ALA A 207 12.17 -15.19 -1.82
N VAL A 208 11.58 -14.09 -1.35
CA VAL A 208 10.13 -14.00 -1.18
C VAL A 208 9.62 -12.90 -2.07
N ILE A 209 8.66 -13.26 -2.93
CA ILE A 209 8.02 -12.37 -3.89
C ILE A 209 6.52 -12.64 -3.96
N ASP A 210 5.81 -11.77 -4.64
CA ASP A 210 4.39 -11.91 -4.94
C ASP A 210 4.12 -13.09 -5.89
N SER A 211 3.04 -13.83 -5.61
CA SER A 211 2.64 -15.00 -6.38
C SER A 211 2.32 -14.66 -7.85
N LEU A 212 1.79 -13.46 -8.11
CA LEU A 212 1.51 -13.01 -9.48
C LEU A 212 2.79 -12.76 -10.26
N MET A 213 3.83 -12.18 -9.63
CA MET A 213 5.16 -12.07 -10.28
C MET A 213 5.77 -13.45 -10.52
N ALA A 214 5.70 -14.35 -9.54
CA ALA A 214 6.24 -15.69 -9.71
C ALA A 214 5.55 -16.44 -10.84
N ALA A 215 4.24 -16.33 -10.99
CA ALA A 215 3.50 -16.95 -12.10
C ALA A 215 3.94 -16.43 -13.47
N ALA A 216 4.34 -15.15 -13.56
CA ALA A 216 4.79 -14.55 -14.81
C ALA A 216 6.27 -14.80 -15.13
N MET A 217 7.13 -14.92 -14.11
CA MET A 217 8.58 -14.86 -14.30
C MET A 217 9.34 -16.14 -13.93
N VAL A 218 8.75 -17.07 -13.16
CA VAL A 218 9.43 -18.23 -12.58
C VAL A 218 8.90 -19.53 -13.18
N GLY A 219 9.81 -20.45 -13.53
CA GLY A 219 9.51 -21.77 -14.06
C GLY A 219 9.76 -21.93 -15.56
N GLU A 220 9.48 -23.13 -16.06
CA GLU A 220 9.75 -23.51 -17.46
C GLU A 220 9.09 -22.54 -18.46
N GLY A 221 9.85 -22.05 -19.40
CA GLY A 221 9.38 -21.13 -20.45
C GLY A 221 9.40 -19.65 -20.06
N THR A 222 9.86 -19.31 -18.86
CA THR A 222 10.02 -17.94 -18.36
C THR A 222 11.48 -17.50 -18.31
N GLY A 223 11.73 -16.27 -17.84
CA GLY A 223 13.08 -15.74 -17.65
C GLY A 223 13.90 -16.46 -16.57
N TYR A 224 13.24 -17.14 -15.63
CA TYR A 224 13.85 -17.85 -14.51
C TYR A 224 13.44 -19.33 -14.51
N ALA A 225 13.77 -20.05 -15.61
CA ALA A 225 13.39 -21.45 -15.82
C ALA A 225 13.99 -22.42 -14.78
N ASP A 226 15.14 -22.06 -14.19
CA ASP A 226 15.83 -22.88 -13.19
C ASP A 226 15.39 -22.58 -11.74
N LEU A 227 14.45 -21.65 -11.55
CA LEU A 227 13.81 -21.36 -10.26
C LEU A 227 12.41 -21.96 -10.19
N THR A 228 11.95 -22.15 -8.96
CA THR A 228 10.57 -22.60 -8.69
C THR A 228 10.09 -22.01 -7.37
N TYR A 229 8.78 -22.03 -7.14
CA TYR A 229 8.17 -21.67 -5.86
C TYR A 229 7.85 -22.90 -5.02
N THR A 230 7.87 -22.74 -3.70
CA THR A 230 7.61 -23.84 -2.74
C THR A 230 6.57 -23.48 -1.70
N VAL A 231 6.89 -22.62 -0.72
CA VAL A 231 6.02 -22.33 0.43
C VAL A 231 5.27 -21.01 0.19
N GLY A 232 3.94 -21.04 0.36
CA GLY A 232 3.13 -19.82 0.51
C GLY A 232 3.17 -19.35 1.95
N LEU A 233 3.55 -18.11 2.18
CA LEU A 233 3.68 -17.52 3.51
C LEU A 233 2.43 -16.76 3.95
N THR A 234 1.76 -16.08 3.02
CA THR A 234 0.58 -15.24 3.27
C THR A 234 -0.53 -15.51 2.26
N THR A 235 -1.72 -14.99 2.55
CA THR A 235 -2.78 -14.74 1.58
C THR A 235 -3.21 -13.30 1.78
N GLU A 236 -3.26 -12.52 0.71
CA GLU A 236 -3.41 -11.08 0.76
C GLU A 236 -4.19 -10.53 -0.44
N GLU A 237 -4.52 -9.25 -0.39
CA GLU A 237 -5.23 -8.55 -1.46
C GLU A 237 -4.45 -7.28 -1.84
N TYR A 238 -4.52 -6.89 -3.12
CA TYR A 238 -3.98 -5.65 -3.62
C TYR A 238 -5.01 -4.53 -3.62
N GLY A 239 -4.53 -3.32 -3.35
CA GLY A 239 -5.26 -2.07 -3.49
C GLY A 239 -4.34 -0.94 -3.92
N VAL A 240 -4.93 0.21 -4.22
CA VAL A 240 -4.22 1.44 -4.60
C VAL A 240 -4.22 2.38 -3.41
N GLY A 241 -3.05 2.93 -3.08
CA GLY A 241 -2.87 3.85 -1.96
C GLY A 241 -2.90 5.32 -2.39
N PHE A 242 -3.62 6.13 -1.62
CA PHE A 242 -3.71 7.58 -1.76
C PHE A 242 -3.40 8.26 -0.43
N ARG A 243 -3.12 9.55 -0.44
CA ARG A 243 -2.98 10.35 0.79
C ARG A 243 -4.22 10.23 1.68
N LYS A 244 -4.04 10.33 2.97
CA LYS A 244 -5.17 10.37 3.91
C LYS A 244 -6.12 11.52 3.60
N GLY A 245 -7.42 11.23 3.53
CA GLY A 245 -8.46 12.18 3.19
C GLY A 245 -8.60 12.46 1.68
N SER A 246 -7.90 11.72 0.80
CA SER A 246 -7.97 11.91 -0.64
C SER A 246 -9.32 11.50 -1.22
N ASP A 247 -9.93 12.39 -1.96
CA ASP A 247 -11.18 12.17 -2.69
C ASP A 247 -10.98 11.31 -3.97
N LEU A 248 -9.74 11.08 -4.39
CA LEU A 248 -9.40 10.18 -5.50
C LEU A 248 -9.78 8.70 -5.21
N VAL A 249 -9.83 8.28 -3.94
CA VAL A 249 -10.27 6.93 -3.56
C VAL A 249 -11.69 6.63 -4.06
N ALA A 250 -12.61 7.56 -3.84
CA ALA A 250 -14.00 7.40 -4.28
C ALA A 250 -14.12 7.35 -5.82
N GLU A 251 -13.35 8.18 -6.52
CA GLU A 251 -13.30 8.21 -7.97
C GLU A 251 -12.74 6.89 -8.54
N LEU A 252 -11.65 6.37 -7.94
CA LEU A 252 -11.07 5.11 -8.38
C LEU A 252 -12.00 3.92 -8.11
N ASN A 253 -12.63 3.85 -6.94
CA ASN A 253 -13.58 2.79 -6.63
C ASN A 253 -14.78 2.80 -7.62
N ALA A 254 -15.26 3.99 -7.97
CA ALA A 254 -16.31 4.12 -9.00
C ALA A 254 -15.82 3.65 -10.39
N TYR A 255 -14.56 3.94 -10.74
CA TYR A 255 -13.94 3.44 -11.98
C TYR A 255 -13.83 1.91 -11.97
N PHE A 256 -13.38 1.30 -10.87
CA PHE A 256 -13.29 -0.16 -10.76
C PHE A 256 -14.67 -0.83 -10.95
N VAL A 257 -15.73 -0.29 -10.31
CA VAL A 257 -17.09 -0.80 -10.48
C VAL A 257 -17.55 -0.72 -11.94
N GLU A 258 -17.30 0.39 -12.64
CA GLU A 258 -17.67 0.56 -14.05
C GLU A 258 -16.87 -0.40 -14.94
N ALA A 259 -15.54 -0.44 -14.82
CA ALA A 259 -14.65 -1.29 -15.62
C ALA A 259 -14.92 -2.79 -15.37
N TYR A 260 -15.31 -3.16 -14.14
CA TYR A 260 -15.72 -4.52 -13.84
C TYR A 260 -17.10 -4.85 -14.49
N ALA A 261 -18.04 -3.91 -14.44
CA ALA A 261 -19.39 -4.13 -14.96
C ALA A 261 -19.44 -4.18 -16.49
N ASP A 262 -18.60 -3.42 -17.19
CA ASP A 262 -18.54 -3.41 -18.67
C ASP A 262 -17.59 -4.47 -19.25
N GLY A 263 -16.79 -5.14 -18.39
CA GLY A 263 -15.88 -6.22 -18.75
C GLY A 263 -14.48 -5.77 -19.15
N SER A 264 -14.17 -4.47 -19.19
CA SER A 264 -12.86 -3.97 -19.60
C SER A 264 -11.76 -4.35 -18.60
N MET A 265 -12.07 -4.40 -17.29
CA MET A 265 -11.14 -4.86 -16.27
C MET A 265 -10.78 -6.34 -16.43
N GLN A 266 -11.75 -7.21 -16.76
CA GLN A 266 -11.52 -8.62 -17.01
C GLN A 266 -10.72 -8.84 -18.30
N GLU A 267 -11.00 -8.07 -19.36
CA GLU A 267 -10.24 -8.12 -20.59
C GLU A 267 -8.79 -7.70 -20.37
N CYS A 268 -8.57 -6.61 -19.64
CA CYS A 268 -7.23 -6.18 -19.23
C CYS A 268 -6.50 -7.27 -18.44
N ALA A 269 -7.16 -7.84 -17.41
CA ALA A 269 -6.58 -8.90 -16.59
C ALA A 269 -6.21 -10.14 -17.40
N ALA A 270 -7.06 -10.56 -18.35
CA ALA A 270 -6.79 -11.71 -19.22
C ALA A 270 -5.60 -11.46 -20.15
N ASN A 271 -5.38 -10.22 -20.62
CA ASN A 271 -4.22 -9.87 -21.44
C ASN A 271 -2.89 -10.06 -20.71
N TYR A 272 -2.90 -9.91 -19.39
CA TYR A 272 -1.73 -10.05 -18.52
C TYR A 272 -1.71 -11.34 -17.69
N GLY A 273 -2.71 -12.22 -17.86
CA GLY A 273 -2.77 -13.52 -17.19
C GLY A 273 -3.08 -13.45 -15.69
N VAL A 274 -3.74 -12.37 -15.23
CA VAL A 274 -4.12 -12.15 -13.81
C VAL A 274 -5.63 -12.27 -13.57
N ASP A 275 -6.39 -12.70 -14.57
CA ASP A 275 -7.86 -12.81 -14.51
C ASP A 275 -8.35 -13.74 -13.39
N ALA A 276 -7.61 -14.81 -13.10
CA ALA A 276 -7.93 -15.72 -12.00
C ALA A 276 -7.77 -15.09 -10.60
N ALA A 277 -7.01 -14.01 -10.49
CA ALA A 277 -6.75 -13.30 -9.24
C ALA A 277 -7.71 -12.13 -8.99
N LEU A 278 -8.51 -11.73 -10.00
CA LEU A 278 -9.42 -10.60 -9.86
C LEU A 278 -10.41 -10.76 -8.72
N VAL A 279 -10.61 -9.68 -7.97
CA VAL A 279 -11.69 -9.52 -6.99
C VAL A 279 -12.86 -8.79 -7.66
N SER A 280 -14.09 -9.27 -7.43
CA SER A 280 -15.30 -8.62 -7.95
C SER A 280 -15.51 -7.24 -7.31
N GLN A 281 -15.91 -6.26 -8.13
CA GLN A 281 -16.16 -4.88 -7.69
C GLN A 281 -17.64 -4.59 -7.47
#